data_00e90b8925738ea817cbd3a6770c49de
#
_entry.id   00e90b8925738ea817cbd3a6770c49de
#
_cell.length_a   1.000
_cell.length_b   1.000
_cell.length_c   1.000
_cell.angle_alpha   90.00
_cell.angle_beta   90.00
_cell.angle_gamma   90.00
#
_symmetry.space_group_name_H-M   'P 1'
#
loop_
_entity.id
_entity.type
_entity.pdbx_description
1 polymer ?
#
loop_
_entity_poly.entity_id
_entity_poly.type
_entity_poly.pdbx_seq_one_letter_code
_entity_poly.pdbx_strand_id
1 'polypeptide(L)'
;MTLRIIRFGLALLFSATGAGLCHADCAALYALAQQHAYDMARRNSLDHSGFMRHRGPAGAVAENVAVGCKTEECARRVWMQSPRHRANMMLGGCQAVASAVSASGRRYWVMEIGGGGGGGAGRDFSIDGSNAP
;
A
#
# COMPACT_ATOMS: atom_id res chain seq x y z
N MET A 1 18.28 13.02 -68.23
CA MET A 1 18.27 13.49 -66.85
C MET A 1 17.30 12.59 -66.05
N THR A 2 17.84 11.58 -65.33
CA THR A 2 17.02 10.56 -64.67
C THR A 2 17.07 10.85 -63.16
N LEU A 3 15.93 11.29 -62.62
CA LEU A 3 15.76 11.64 -61.21
C LEU A 3 15.56 10.36 -60.39
N ARG A 4 16.58 9.97 -59.57
CA ARG A 4 16.51 8.84 -58.64
C ARG A 4 15.81 9.28 -57.31
N ILE A 5 14.62 8.79 -57.09
CA ILE A 5 13.88 8.95 -55.86
C ILE A 5 14.44 7.96 -54.82
N ILE A 6 15.14 8.46 -53.79
CA ILE A 6 15.61 7.68 -52.68
C ILE A 6 14.43 7.58 -51.68
N ARG A 7 13.86 6.36 -51.55
CA ARG A 7 12.86 6.08 -50.53
C ARG A 7 13.59 5.78 -49.19
N PHE A 8 13.48 6.70 -48.25
CA PHE A 8 13.86 6.42 -46.87
C PHE A 8 12.76 5.57 -46.20
N GLY A 9 13.05 4.30 -45.98
CA GLY A 9 12.23 3.43 -45.17
C GLY A 9 12.38 3.79 -43.70
N LEU A 10 11.33 4.36 -43.09
CA LEU A 10 11.25 4.59 -41.66
C LEU A 10 10.95 3.26 -40.96
N ALA A 11 11.98 2.61 -40.42
CA ALA A 11 11.82 1.43 -39.57
C ALA A 11 11.28 1.88 -38.22
N LEU A 12 10.00 1.64 -37.97
CA LEU A 12 9.39 1.72 -36.63
C LEU A 12 9.91 0.59 -35.76
N LEU A 13 10.86 0.91 -34.90
CA LEU A 13 11.27 0.02 -33.79
C LEU A 13 10.12 0.02 -32.76
N PHE A 14 9.30 -1.01 -32.78
CA PHE A 14 8.37 -1.33 -31.71
C PHE A 14 9.21 -1.85 -30.53
N SER A 15 9.55 -0.98 -29.58
CA SER A 15 10.04 -1.40 -28.30
C SER A 15 8.87 -2.03 -27.53
N ALA A 16 8.87 -3.36 -27.46
CA ALA A 16 8.00 -4.08 -26.54
C ALA A 16 8.46 -3.74 -25.11
N THR A 17 7.82 -2.74 -24.49
CA THR A 17 7.93 -2.55 -23.06
C THR A 17 7.26 -3.74 -22.40
N GLY A 18 8.09 -4.68 -21.92
CA GLY A 18 7.65 -5.79 -21.09
C GLY A 18 6.84 -5.21 -19.93
N ALA A 19 5.59 -5.66 -19.81
CA ALA A 19 4.77 -5.42 -18.63
C ALA A 19 5.50 -6.03 -17.42
N GLY A 20 6.35 -5.24 -16.76
CA GLY A 20 6.90 -5.58 -15.47
C GLY A 20 5.71 -5.82 -14.53
N LEU A 21 5.68 -7.01 -13.94
CA LEU A 21 4.76 -7.33 -12.84
C LEU A 21 4.82 -6.15 -11.86
N CYS A 22 3.69 -5.45 -11.67
CA CYS A 22 3.60 -4.31 -10.77
C CYS A 22 3.88 -4.78 -9.34
N HIS A 23 5.13 -4.70 -8.94
CA HIS A 23 5.45 -4.56 -7.52
C HIS A 23 4.86 -3.24 -7.10
N ALA A 24 3.93 -3.27 -6.14
CA ALA A 24 3.45 -2.03 -5.56
C ALA A 24 4.68 -1.24 -5.09
N ASP A 25 4.90 -0.10 -5.70
CA ASP A 25 5.98 0.80 -5.31
C ASP A 25 5.73 1.21 -3.85
N CYS A 26 6.77 1.11 -3.02
CA CYS A 26 6.69 1.48 -1.61
C CYS A 26 6.23 2.92 -1.41
N ALA A 27 6.59 3.82 -2.33
CA ALA A 27 6.13 5.19 -2.33
C ALA A 27 4.63 5.31 -2.60
N ALA A 28 4.08 4.49 -3.51
CA ALA A 28 2.65 4.44 -3.78
C ALA A 28 1.87 3.91 -2.56
N LEU A 29 2.38 2.87 -1.88
CA LEU A 29 1.79 2.35 -0.65
C LEU A 29 1.83 3.38 0.48
N TYR A 30 2.92 4.15 0.60
CA TYR A 30 3.01 5.24 1.57
C TYR A 30 1.93 6.32 1.33
N ALA A 31 1.69 6.70 0.08
CA ALA A 31 0.64 7.66 -0.27
C ALA A 31 -0.75 7.13 0.13
N LEU A 32 -1.03 5.84 -0.09
CA LEU A 32 -2.28 5.20 0.33
C LEU A 32 -2.42 5.17 1.86
N ALA A 33 -1.37 4.80 2.58
CA ALA A 33 -1.33 4.82 4.04
C ALA A 33 -1.59 6.24 4.59
N GLN A 34 -0.95 7.24 3.99
CA GLN A 34 -1.11 8.64 4.38
C GLN A 34 -2.55 9.13 4.18
N GLN A 35 -3.14 8.81 3.03
CA GLN A 35 -4.53 9.18 2.74
C GLN A 35 -5.49 8.53 3.73
N HIS A 36 -5.33 7.23 4.03
CA HIS A 36 -6.21 6.54 4.97
C HIS A 36 -6.04 7.05 6.40
N ALA A 37 -4.81 7.31 6.84
CA ALA A 37 -4.55 7.92 8.15
C ALA A 37 -5.25 9.28 8.28
N TYR A 38 -5.17 10.11 7.23
CA TYR A 38 -5.87 11.40 7.18
C TYR A 38 -7.39 11.24 7.23
N ASP A 39 -7.96 10.28 6.47
CA ASP A 39 -9.40 10.03 6.46
C ASP A 39 -9.91 9.54 7.82
N MET A 40 -9.18 8.65 8.49
CA MET A 40 -9.50 8.22 9.85
C MET A 40 -9.42 9.37 10.85
N ALA A 41 -8.37 10.18 10.78
CA ALA A 41 -8.19 11.34 11.65
C ALA A 41 -9.32 12.37 11.47
N ARG A 42 -9.71 12.65 10.23
CA ARG A 42 -10.80 13.58 9.89
C ARG A 42 -12.15 13.09 10.42
N ARG A 43 -12.43 11.79 10.33
CA ARG A 43 -13.67 11.18 10.85
C ARG A 43 -13.60 10.82 12.34
N ASN A 44 -12.44 10.93 12.95
CA ASN A 44 -12.13 10.47 14.32
C ASN A 44 -12.54 8.98 14.52
N SER A 45 -12.30 8.14 13.53
CA SER A 45 -12.71 6.72 13.46
C SER A 45 -11.53 5.84 13.09
N LEU A 46 -11.32 4.75 13.85
CA LEU A 46 -10.31 3.71 13.55
C LEU A 46 -11.00 2.58 12.80
N ASP A 47 -10.62 2.34 11.56
CA ASP A 47 -11.23 1.31 10.71
C ASP A 47 -10.34 0.94 9.51
N HIS A 48 -10.75 -0.11 8.79
CA HIS A 48 -10.14 -0.56 7.52
C HIS A 48 -10.98 -0.17 6.29
N SER A 49 -11.85 0.84 6.41
CA SER A 49 -12.77 1.20 5.33
C SER A 49 -12.02 1.53 4.04
N GLY A 50 -12.52 1.03 2.91
CA GLY A 50 -11.92 1.23 1.60
C GLY A 50 -10.72 0.31 1.28
N PHE A 51 -10.26 -0.56 2.19
CA PHE A 51 -9.15 -1.46 1.88
C PHE A 51 -9.43 -2.31 0.64
N MET A 52 -10.51 -3.08 0.63
CA MET A 52 -10.87 -3.99 -0.47
C MET A 52 -11.17 -3.27 -1.79
N ARG A 53 -11.64 -2.01 -1.74
CA ARG A 53 -12.03 -1.25 -2.94
C ARG A 53 -10.90 -0.43 -3.54
N HIS A 54 -9.95 0.00 -2.73
CA HIS A 54 -8.93 0.97 -3.15
C HIS A 54 -7.52 0.48 -2.90
N ARG A 55 -7.16 0.18 -1.64
CA ARG A 55 -5.78 -0.10 -1.27
C ARG A 55 -5.32 -1.50 -1.68
N GLY A 56 -6.18 -2.51 -1.51
CA GLY A 56 -5.91 -3.87 -2.00
C GLY A 56 -5.65 -3.91 -3.51
N PRO A 57 -6.57 -3.43 -4.37
CA PRO A 57 -6.34 -3.37 -5.81
C PRO A 57 -5.13 -2.54 -6.23
N ALA A 58 -4.72 -1.55 -5.41
CA ALA A 58 -3.52 -0.74 -5.64
C ALA A 58 -2.22 -1.41 -5.16
N GLY A 59 -2.28 -2.67 -4.67
CA GLY A 59 -1.10 -3.48 -4.36
C GLY A 59 -0.82 -3.72 -2.87
N ALA A 60 -1.67 -3.22 -1.96
CA ALA A 60 -1.60 -3.58 -0.55
C ALA A 60 -2.14 -5.01 -0.35
N VAL A 61 -1.38 -5.87 0.30
CA VAL A 61 -1.79 -7.26 0.61
C VAL A 61 -2.30 -7.40 2.04
N ALA A 62 -1.95 -6.44 2.91
CA ALA A 62 -2.45 -6.36 4.30
C ALA A 62 -2.34 -4.92 4.81
N GLU A 63 -3.11 -4.62 5.85
CA GLU A 63 -3.12 -3.33 6.50
C GLU A 63 -3.17 -3.49 8.02
N ASN A 64 -2.39 -2.68 8.73
CA ASN A 64 -2.49 -2.50 10.17
C ASN A 64 -2.85 -1.06 10.49
N VAL A 65 -3.78 -0.85 11.40
CA VAL A 65 -4.16 0.47 11.89
C VAL A 65 -4.01 0.56 13.41
N ALA A 66 -3.70 1.75 13.92
CA ALA A 66 -3.64 2.03 15.35
C ALA A 66 -3.99 3.49 15.65
N VAL A 67 -4.37 3.77 16.89
CA VAL A 67 -4.67 5.13 17.35
C VAL A 67 -4.10 5.37 18.74
N GLY A 68 -3.67 6.61 19.01
CA GLY A 68 -3.21 7.05 20.33
C GLY A 68 -1.70 7.01 20.53
N CYS A 69 -0.95 6.23 19.78
CA CYS A 69 0.51 6.25 19.82
C CYS A 69 1.07 7.60 19.35
N LYS A 70 2.05 8.14 20.06
CA LYS A 70 2.72 9.40 19.68
C LYS A 70 3.81 9.19 18.63
N THR A 71 4.42 8.01 18.60
CA THR A 71 5.54 7.66 17.71
C THR A 71 5.25 6.39 16.91
N GLU A 72 5.97 6.21 15.80
CA GLU A 72 5.87 5.01 14.98
C GLU A 72 6.31 3.75 15.75
N GLU A 73 7.36 3.85 16.59
CA GLU A 73 7.83 2.73 17.39
C GLU A 73 6.74 2.24 18.37
N CYS A 74 5.96 3.16 18.93
CA CYS A 74 4.81 2.80 19.75
C CYS A 74 3.77 2.03 18.93
N ALA A 75 3.39 2.52 17.75
CA ALA A 75 2.44 1.85 16.87
C ALA A 75 2.93 0.45 16.47
N ARG A 76 4.21 0.32 16.09
CA ARG A 76 4.83 -0.97 15.75
C ARG A 76 4.81 -1.96 16.93
N ARG A 77 5.09 -1.50 18.15
CA ARG A 77 4.98 -2.35 19.35
C ARG A 77 3.56 -2.84 19.58
N VAL A 78 2.57 -1.97 19.46
CA VAL A 78 1.15 -2.34 19.59
C VAL A 78 0.78 -3.42 18.56
N TRP A 79 1.16 -3.23 17.30
CA TRP A 79 0.93 -4.23 16.25
C TRP A 79 1.64 -5.55 16.52
N MET A 80 2.89 -5.52 17.01
CA MET A 80 3.63 -6.74 17.34
C MET A 80 3.03 -7.53 18.51
N GLN A 81 2.31 -6.90 19.41
CA GLN A 81 1.62 -7.56 20.53
C GLN A 81 0.30 -8.24 20.10
N SER A 82 -0.28 -7.81 18.97
CA SER A 82 -1.49 -8.42 18.42
C SER A 82 -1.12 -9.55 17.44
N PRO A 83 -1.59 -10.79 17.63
CA PRO A 83 -1.25 -11.91 16.74
C PRO A 83 -1.57 -11.65 15.26
N ARG A 84 -2.71 -11.04 14.97
CA ARG A 84 -3.14 -10.72 13.58
C ARG A 84 -2.24 -9.65 12.96
N HIS A 85 -2.04 -8.54 13.66
CA HIS A 85 -1.18 -7.46 13.16
C HIS A 85 0.28 -7.92 12.99
N ARG A 86 0.78 -8.73 13.93
CA ARG A 86 2.12 -9.33 13.82
C ARG A 86 2.22 -10.24 12.60
N ALA A 87 1.21 -11.07 12.32
CA ALA A 87 1.19 -11.92 11.14
C ALA A 87 1.29 -11.10 9.85
N ASN A 88 0.58 -9.97 9.77
CA ASN A 88 0.69 -9.04 8.64
C ASN A 88 2.12 -8.50 8.49
N MET A 89 2.77 -8.08 9.60
CA MET A 89 4.14 -7.58 9.56
C MET A 89 5.16 -8.64 9.13
N MET A 90 4.86 -9.93 9.34
CA MET A 90 5.72 -11.06 8.94
C MET A 90 5.55 -11.47 7.47
N LEU A 91 4.62 -10.89 6.73
CA LEU A 91 4.45 -11.17 5.29
C LEU A 91 5.66 -10.75 4.45
N GLY A 92 6.51 -9.87 4.98
CA GLY A 92 7.64 -9.31 4.26
C GLY A 92 7.22 -8.29 3.21
N GLY A 93 8.17 -7.89 2.36
CA GLY A 93 7.95 -6.87 1.34
C GLY A 93 8.01 -5.44 1.88
N CYS A 94 7.35 -4.52 1.19
CA CYS A 94 7.29 -3.14 1.62
C CYS A 94 6.32 -2.96 2.79
N GLN A 95 6.73 -2.23 3.82
CA GLN A 95 5.90 -1.80 4.95
C GLN A 95 5.88 -0.27 4.99
N ALA A 96 4.89 0.32 4.36
CA ALA A 96 4.73 1.77 4.29
C ALA A 96 3.90 2.27 5.48
N VAL A 97 4.50 3.06 6.37
CA VAL A 97 3.85 3.58 7.57
C VAL A 97 3.64 5.08 7.47
N ALA A 98 2.41 5.52 7.74
CA ALA A 98 2.04 6.92 7.77
C ALA A 98 1.13 7.23 8.95
N SER A 99 0.98 8.51 9.30
CA SER A 99 0.07 8.94 10.34
C SER A 99 -0.53 10.31 10.08
N ALA A 100 -1.67 10.56 10.73
CA ALA A 100 -2.30 11.87 10.78
C ALA A 100 -2.90 12.13 12.16
N VAL A 101 -3.03 13.41 12.51
CA VAL A 101 -3.60 13.83 13.81
C VAL A 101 -4.98 14.41 13.57
N SER A 102 -5.97 13.95 14.33
CA SER A 102 -7.33 14.49 14.31
C SER A 102 -7.42 15.87 14.98
N ALA A 103 -8.53 16.57 14.75
CA ALA A 103 -8.82 17.82 15.41
C ALA A 103 -8.87 17.70 16.96
N SER A 104 -9.16 16.49 17.48
CA SER A 104 -9.13 16.19 18.91
C SER A 104 -7.74 15.85 19.45
N GLY A 105 -6.69 15.94 18.62
CA GLY A 105 -5.31 15.66 19.03
C GLY A 105 -4.93 14.16 19.01
N ARG A 106 -5.81 13.27 18.59
CA ARG A 106 -5.53 11.83 18.49
C ARG A 106 -4.76 11.53 17.22
N ARG A 107 -3.68 10.75 17.32
CA ARG A 107 -2.89 10.32 16.16
C ARG A 107 -3.35 8.96 15.69
N TYR A 108 -3.63 8.86 14.40
CA TYR A 108 -4.01 7.65 13.67
C TYR A 108 -2.83 7.17 12.83
N TRP A 109 -2.55 5.90 12.91
CA TRP A 109 -1.45 5.24 12.22
C TRP A 109 -1.98 4.20 11.24
N VAL A 110 -1.35 4.12 10.09
CA VAL A 110 -1.61 3.10 9.07
C VAL A 110 -0.29 2.50 8.63
N MET A 111 -0.22 1.18 8.53
CA MET A 111 0.83 0.46 7.82
C MET A 111 0.18 -0.29 6.67
N GLU A 112 0.50 0.10 5.44
CA GLU A 112 0.19 -0.71 4.25
C GLU A 112 1.35 -1.66 3.97
N ILE A 113 1.04 -2.93 3.78
CA ILE A 113 2.01 -3.96 3.46
C ILE A 113 1.82 -4.36 2.01
N GLY A 114 2.87 -4.20 1.20
CA GLY A 114 2.91 -4.62 -0.20
C GLY A 114 3.61 -5.96 -0.34
N GLY A 115 3.16 -6.79 -1.29
CA GLY A 115 3.78 -8.08 -1.53
C GLY A 115 5.25 -7.95 -1.91
N GLY A 116 6.15 -8.57 -1.14
CA GLY A 116 7.51 -8.85 -1.58
C GLY A 116 7.45 -9.87 -2.72
N GLY A 117 8.19 -9.63 -3.81
CA GLY A 117 8.25 -10.55 -4.94
C GLY A 117 8.81 -11.92 -4.56
N GLY A 118 7.91 -12.82 -4.21
CA GLY A 118 8.16 -14.23 -3.94
C GLY A 118 6.83 -14.94 -4.00
N GLY A 119 6.59 -15.70 -5.08
CA GLY A 119 5.33 -16.37 -5.39
C GLY A 119 4.70 -17.08 -4.19
N GLY A 120 3.59 -16.57 -3.76
CA GLY A 120 2.70 -17.18 -2.80
C GLY A 120 1.28 -16.85 -3.19
N ALA A 121 0.54 -17.88 -3.64
CA ALA A 121 -0.87 -17.83 -3.97
C ALA A 121 -1.65 -17.00 -2.93
N GLY A 122 -2.52 -16.12 -3.43
CA GLY A 122 -3.38 -15.28 -2.63
C GLY A 122 -4.02 -16.06 -1.48
N ARG A 123 -3.62 -15.74 -0.26
CA ARG A 123 -4.35 -16.13 0.92
C ARG A 123 -5.36 -15.03 1.15
N ASP A 124 -6.62 -15.41 0.94
CA ASP A 124 -7.78 -14.63 1.27
C ASP A 124 -7.77 -14.34 2.78
N PHE A 125 -7.15 -13.23 3.16
CA PHE A 125 -7.24 -12.71 4.51
C PHE A 125 -8.48 -11.84 4.59
N SER A 126 -9.63 -12.46 4.85
CA SER A 126 -10.80 -11.76 5.38
C SER A 126 -10.38 -11.05 6.67
N ILE A 127 -10.08 -9.79 6.57
CA ILE A 127 -9.93 -8.90 7.72
C ILE A 127 -11.35 -8.55 8.16
N ASP A 128 -11.89 -9.41 9.01
CA ASP A 128 -13.07 -9.12 9.81
C ASP A 128 -12.71 -7.96 10.77
N GLY A 129 -13.40 -6.85 10.60
CA GLY A 129 -13.17 -5.59 11.34
C GLY A 129 -13.62 -5.62 12.80
N SER A 130 -13.67 -6.77 13.47
CA SER A 130 -14.33 -6.93 14.76
C SER A 130 -13.42 -6.89 15.99
N ASN A 131 -12.14 -6.49 15.88
CA ASN A 131 -11.29 -6.32 17.07
C ASN A 131 -10.36 -5.12 16.94
N ALA A 132 -10.92 -3.91 17.14
CA ALA A 132 -10.17 -2.84 17.76
C ALA A 132 -10.19 -3.06 19.28
N PRO A 133 -9.03 -2.99 19.99
CA PRO A 133 -9.02 -2.96 21.45
C PRO A 133 -9.65 -1.67 21.98
#